data_664a3485e7304c05cdb8b61e0e1a6698
#
_entry.id   664a3485e7304c05cdb8b61e0e1a6698
#
_cell.length_a   1.000
_cell.length_b   1.000
_cell.length_c   1.000
_cell.angle_alpha   90.00
_cell.angle_beta   90.00
_cell.angle_gamma   90.00
#
_symmetry.space_group_name_H-M   'P 1'
#
loop_
_entity.id
_entity.type
_entity.pdbx_description
1 polymer ?
#
loop_
_entity_poly.entity_id
_entity_poly.type
_entity_poly.pdbx_seq_one_letter_code
_entity_poly.pdbx_strand_id
1 'polypeptide(L)'
;DKDSANNYIPDMTRTGLLQDIRIVLNRIVQHADSLLLDMDNNSAECYNSVVAKFIGGKRINLAGRDSFQLRCQAAGISFNTGHYKYPHLIYKSITKRSPGKFVKSYMAQKKRIHENKLTRRQLFPEKYKKKIKLPAETDADYGPDAAAISNILPDSYEIEKKAFLDALQKTPLEINELQQKTIGQSNNRTWVEERYKRLTASVFGKICKMRHSTSCQATVKSLLYSTFSGSTATDWGKTHEPMAVEAFQIANDVTVEPCGLFIDANFGFLAASPDGLIGNNAIIEIKCPYSAAQMTPIDAILQKKLAYCTSNNGKIQLKKSSDYYFQIQGQLHITRRDICHFVIWTPLGIEVERVNIMLRSYIE
;
A
#
# COMPACT_ATOMS: atom_id res chain seq x y z
N ASP A 1 -45.90 9.82 -21.43
CA ASP A 1 -46.06 9.80 -22.89
C ASP A 1 -45.01 10.67 -23.57
N LYS A 2 -43.78 10.29 -23.46
CA LYS A 2 -42.72 10.84 -24.29
C LYS A 2 -41.91 9.66 -24.80
N ASP A 3 -41.77 9.63 -26.13
CA ASP A 3 -40.95 8.77 -26.95
C ASP A 3 -41.55 7.45 -27.44
N SER A 4 -42.52 7.56 -28.35
CA SER A 4 -42.84 6.50 -29.31
C SER A 4 -41.63 6.17 -30.23
N ALA A 5 -40.60 6.98 -30.24
CA ALA A 5 -39.42 6.84 -31.07
C ALA A 5 -38.48 5.69 -30.61
N ASN A 6 -38.58 5.22 -29.33
CA ASN A 6 -37.69 4.23 -28.75
C ASN A 6 -38.37 2.92 -28.33
N ASN A 7 -39.43 2.51 -29.05
CA ASN A 7 -40.07 1.23 -28.79
C ASN A 7 -39.28 0.10 -29.47
N TYR A 8 -38.40 -0.56 -28.72
CA TYR A 8 -37.59 -1.69 -29.21
C TYR A 8 -38.32 -3.04 -29.23
N ILE A 9 -39.57 -3.13 -28.75
CA ILE A 9 -40.33 -4.37 -28.68
C ILE A 9 -40.45 -5.09 -30.05
N PRO A 10 -40.72 -4.41 -31.16
CA PRO A 10 -40.81 -5.06 -32.46
C PRO A 10 -39.47 -5.71 -32.91
N ASP A 11 -38.36 -5.01 -32.70
CA ASP A 11 -37.04 -5.53 -33.04
C ASP A 11 -36.64 -6.68 -32.14
N MET A 12 -36.91 -6.60 -30.84
CA MET A 12 -36.68 -7.68 -29.89
C MET A 12 -37.52 -8.92 -30.17
N THR A 13 -38.72 -8.72 -30.69
CA THR A 13 -39.58 -9.83 -31.12
C THR A 13 -39.00 -10.50 -32.36
N ARG A 14 -38.59 -9.69 -33.34
CA ARG A 14 -38.01 -10.21 -34.61
C ARG A 14 -36.71 -10.97 -34.40
N THR A 15 -35.89 -10.54 -33.46
CA THR A 15 -34.59 -11.17 -33.13
C THR A 15 -34.69 -12.35 -32.18
N GLY A 16 -35.89 -12.64 -31.63
CA GLY A 16 -36.08 -13.68 -30.61
C GLY A 16 -35.68 -13.26 -29.19
N LEU A 17 -35.04 -12.12 -29.01
CA LEU A 17 -34.55 -11.64 -27.73
C LEU A 17 -35.67 -11.46 -26.70
N LEU A 18 -36.87 -11.00 -27.14
CA LEU A 18 -38.01 -10.87 -26.24
C LEU A 18 -38.46 -12.20 -25.66
N GLN A 19 -38.36 -13.28 -26.45
CA GLN A 19 -38.67 -14.63 -26.00
C GLN A 19 -37.66 -15.12 -24.95
N ASP A 20 -36.37 -14.90 -25.19
CA ASP A 20 -35.31 -15.24 -24.24
C ASP A 20 -35.49 -14.50 -22.90
N ILE A 21 -35.79 -13.21 -22.94
CA ILE A 21 -36.09 -12.42 -21.75
C ILE A 21 -37.32 -12.99 -21.01
N ARG A 22 -38.37 -13.35 -21.70
CA ARG A 22 -39.54 -13.97 -21.08
C ARG A 22 -39.21 -15.28 -20.42
N ILE A 23 -38.36 -16.13 -21.00
CA ILE A 23 -37.93 -17.40 -20.41
C ILE A 23 -37.18 -17.14 -19.09
N VAL A 24 -36.27 -16.13 -19.06
CA VAL A 24 -35.55 -15.77 -17.85
C VAL A 24 -36.49 -15.21 -16.77
N LEU A 25 -37.41 -14.32 -17.14
CA LEU A 25 -38.38 -13.73 -16.22
C LEU A 25 -39.31 -14.80 -15.65
N ASN A 26 -39.78 -15.73 -16.47
CA ASN A 26 -40.65 -16.84 -15.99
C ASN A 26 -39.93 -17.70 -14.95
N ARG A 27 -38.63 -17.95 -15.08
CA ARG A 27 -37.85 -18.62 -14.03
C ARG A 27 -37.84 -17.85 -12.71
N ILE A 28 -37.71 -16.53 -12.76
CA ILE A 28 -37.80 -15.69 -11.56
C ILE A 28 -39.19 -15.77 -10.94
N VAL A 29 -40.23 -15.68 -11.76
CA VAL A 29 -41.63 -15.79 -11.30
C VAL A 29 -41.92 -17.16 -10.67
N GLN A 30 -41.43 -18.24 -11.25
CA GLN A 30 -41.55 -19.58 -10.68
C GLN A 30 -40.91 -19.74 -9.30
N HIS A 31 -39.93 -18.94 -8.98
CA HIS A 31 -39.25 -18.92 -7.68
C HIS A 31 -39.65 -17.71 -6.79
N ALA A 32 -40.72 -17.02 -7.16
CA ALA A 32 -41.17 -15.81 -6.44
C ALA A 32 -41.46 -16.07 -4.96
N ASP A 33 -42.04 -17.23 -4.63
CA ASP A 33 -42.35 -17.62 -3.25
C ASP A 33 -41.07 -17.70 -2.38
N SER A 34 -39.97 -18.18 -2.95
CA SER A 34 -38.67 -18.19 -2.22
C SER A 34 -38.06 -16.81 -2.08
N LEU A 35 -38.37 -15.87 -2.99
CA LEU A 35 -37.91 -14.46 -2.91
C LEU A 35 -38.72 -13.69 -1.86
N LEU A 36 -39.99 -14.05 -1.63
CA LEU A 36 -40.84 -13.44 -0.58
C LEU A 36 -40.34 -13.73 0.84
N LEU A 37 -39.55 -14.78 1.03
CA LEU A 37 -39.00 -15.15 2.33
C LEU A 37 -37.73 -14.37 2.69
N ASP A 38 -37.32 -13.40 1.89
CA ASP A 38 -36.09 -12.58 2.08
C ASP A 38 -34.85 -13.44 2.35
N MET A 39 -34.80 -14.64 1.73
CA MET A 39 -33.69 -15.58 1.87
C MET A 39 -32.53 -15.08 1.01
N ASP A 40 -31.53 -14.53 1.66
CA ASP A 40 -30.30 -14.14 1.01
C ASP A 40 -29.33 -15.35 0.89
N ASN A 41 -28.39 -15.24 -0.02
CA ASN A 41 -27.30 -16.23 -0.17
C ASN A 41 -26.02 -15.82 0.60
N ASN A 42 -26.11 -14.82 1.48
CA ASN A 42 -24.96 -14.30 2.22
C ASN A 42 -24.20 -15.38 2.98
N SER A 43 -24.93 -16.34 3.57
CA SER A 43 -24.31 -17.46 4.27
C SER A 43 -23.53 -18.37 3.32
N ALA A 44 -24.05 -18.63 2.13
CA ALA A 44 -23.38 -19.42 1.10
C ALA A 44 -22.14 -18.67 0.56
N GLU A 45 -22.24 -17.38 0.32
CA GLU A 45 -21.11 -16.54 -0.10
C GLU A 45 -20.03 -16.47 0.98
N CYS A 46 -20.42 -16.31 2.25
CA CYS A 46 -19.50 -16.37 3.37
C CYS A 46 -18.78 -17.71 3.44
N TYR A 47 -19.51 -18.83 3.28
CA TYR A 47 -18.92 -20.16 3.25
C TYR A 47 -17.97 -20.34 2.06
N ASN A 48 -18.37 -19.94 0.85
CA ASN A 48 -17.52 -19.98 -0.34
C ASN A 48 -16.24 -19.14 -0.17
N SER A 49 -16.34 -18.02 0.51
CA SER A 49 -15.16 -17.20 0.88
C SER A 49 -14.21 -17.95 1.83
N VAL A 50 -14.75 -18.73 2.76
CA VAL A 50 -13.94 -19.58 3.65
C VAL A 50 -13.30 -20.72 2.86
N VAL A 51 -14.06 -21.42 2.01
CA VAL A 51 -13.54 -22.49 1.13
C VAL A 51 -12.39 -21.96 0.27
N ALA A 52 -12.54 -20.78 -0.36
CA ALA A 52 -11.51 -20.17 -1.19
C ALA A 52 -10.18 -19.98 -0.45
N LYS A 53 -10.22 -19.64 0.85
CA LYS A 53 -9.02 -19.52 1.69
C LYS A 53 -8.34 -20.86 1.95
N PHE A 54 -9.12 -21.93 2.13
CA PHE A 54 -8.58 -23.26 2.38
C PHE A 54 -7.99 -23.92 1.12
N ILE A 55 -8.54 -23.62 -0.05
CA ILE A 55 -8.03 -24.14 -1.33
C ILE A 55 -6.89 -23.30 -1.92
N GLY A 56 -6.53 -22.16 -1.30
CA GLY A 56 -5.44 -21.30 -1.79
C GLY A 56 -5.81 -20.46 -3.02
N GLY A 57 -7.12 -20.25 -3.26
CA GLY A 57 -7.64 -19.48 -4.40
C GLY A 57 -7.72 -20.29 -5.70
N LYS A 58 -7.96 -19.60 -6.82
CA LYS A 58 -8.24 -20.22 -8.13
C LYS A 58 -7.00 -20.80 -8.86
N ARG A 59 -5.81 -20.62 -8.30
CA ARG A 59 -4.53 -20.92 -8.99
C ARG A 59 -4.00 -22.34 -8.77
N ILE A 60 -4.58 -23.09 -7.84
CA ILE A 60 -4.10 -24.43 -7.49
C ILE A 60 -5.10 -25.45 -8.00
N ASN A 61 -4.66 -26.37 -8.85
CA ASN A 61 -5.47 -27.51 -9.27
C ASN A 61 -5.41 -28.59 -8.18
N LEU A 62 -6.53 -28.79 -7.50
CA LEU A 62 -6.69 -29.77 -6.42
C LEU A 62 -7.52 -30.99 -6.85
N ALA A 63 -7.77 -31.17 -8.16
CA ALA A 63 -8.64 -32.24 -8.67
C ALA A 63 -8.09 -33.66 -8.47
N GLY A 64 -6.76 -33.77 -8.22
CA GLY A 64 -6.15 -35.06 -7.90
C GLY A 64 -6.05 -35.33 -6.41
N ARG A 65 -6.33 -36.55 -5.95
CA ARG A 65 -6.04 -37.08 -4.60
C ARG A 65 -6.90 -36.57 -3.46
N ASP A 66 -8.22 -36.39 -3.63
CA ASP A 66 -9.17 -36.01 -2.57
C ASP A 66 -8.83 -34.75 -1.74
N SER A 67 -7.76 -34.05 -2.14
CA SER A 67 -7.26 -32.87 -1.43
C SER A 67 -8.29 -31.72 -1.40
N PHE A 68 -9.09 -31.59 -2.45
CA PHE A 68 -10.17 -30.60 -2.51
C PHE A 68 -11.26 -30.92 -1.48
N GLN A 69 -11.71 -32.19 -1.42
CA GLN A 69 -12.73 -32.65 -0.48
C GLN A 69 -12.33 -32.40 0.97
N LEU A 70 -11.10 -32.78 1.34
CA LEU A 70 -10.57 -32.55 2.70
C LEU A 70 -10.50 -31.08 3.06
N ARG A 71 -10.12 -30.22 2.12
CA ARG A 71 -10.07 -28.76 2.33
C ARG A 71 -11.46 -28.17 2.49
N CYS A 72 -12.43 -28.61 1.71
CA CYS A 72 -13.83 -28.21 1.87
C CYS A 72 -14.41 -28.64 3.22
N GLN A 73 -14.11 -29.85 3.67
CA GLN A 73 -14.54 -30.36 4.99
C GLN A 73 -13.90 -29.51 6.12
N ALA A 74 -12.60 -29.21 6.03
CA ALA A 74 -11.91 -28.33 6.99
C ALA A 74 -12.50 -26.91 6.98
N ALA A 75 -12.85 -26.39 5.82
CA ALA A 75 -13.55 -25.12 5.66
C ALA A 75 -14.93 -25.15 6.32
N GLY A 76 -15.70 -26.22 6.16
CA GLY A 76 -17.00 -26.41 6.81
C GLY A 76 -16.88 -26.44 8.33
N ILE A 77 -15.92 -27.17 8.88
CA ILE A 77 -15.65 -27.17 10.33
C ILE A 77 -15.26 -25.76 10.79
N SER A 78 -14.39 -25.08 10.06
CA SER A 78 -13.97 -23.70 10.39
C SER A 78 -15.13 -22.70 10.33
N PHE A 79 -16.02 -22.82 9.34
CA PHE A 79 -17.20 -21.97 9.20
C PHE A 79 -18.18 -22.14 10.38
N ASN A 80 -18.48 -23.37 10.75
CA ASN A 80 -19.44 -23.68 11.80
C ASN A 80 -18.90 -23.44 13.22
N THR A 81 -17.59 -23.60 13.45
CA THR A 81 -17.00 -23.55 14.80
C THR A 81 -16.14 -22.32 15.07
N GLY A 82 -15.82 -21.55 14.01
CA GLY A 82 -14.89 -20.43 14.02
C GLY A 82 -13.46 -20.85 13.73
N HIS A 83 -12.79 -19.98 12.98
CA HIS A 83 -11.40 -20.18 12.47
C HIS A 83 -10.35 -20.40 13.57
N TYR A 84 -10.65 -20.05 14.81
CA TYR A 84 -9.76 -20.24 15.96
C TYR A 84 -9.99 -21.59 16.68
N LYS A 85 -11.12 -22.26 16.47
CA LYS A 85 -11.45 -23.54 17.14
C LYS A 85 -11.19 -24.78 16.29
N TYR A 86 -11.34 -24.68 14.95
CA TYR A 86 -11.30 -25.84 14.08
C TYR A 86 -10.00 -26.67 14.17
N PRO A 87 -8.78 -26.10 14.34
CA PRO A 87 -7.57 -26.90 14.44
C PRO A 87 -7.57 -27.79 15.69
N HIS A 88 -8.12 -27.26 16.80
CA HIS A 88 -8.26 -28.03 18.04
C HIS A 88 -9.22 -29.21 17.89
N LEU A 89 -10.34 -29.00 17.21
CA LEU A 89 -11.34 -30.02 16.99
C LEU A 89 -10.79 -31.16 16.13
N ILE A 90 -10.11 -30.83 15.05
CA ILE A 90 -9.45 -31.82 14.19
C ILE A 90 -8.36 -32.57 14.95
N TYR A 91 -7.47 -31.84 15.65
CA TYR A 91 -6.43 -32.48 16.46
C TYR A 91 -7.01 -33.47 17.49
N LYS A 92 -8.02 -33.03 18.25
CA LYS A 92 -8.68 -33.88 19.26
C LYS A 92 -9.39 -35.11 18.63
N SER A 93 -9.99 -34.91 17.46
CA SER A 93 -10.64 -36.02 16.74
C SER A 93 -9.64 -37.08 16.30
N ILE A 94 -8.49 -36.68 15.78
CA ILE A 94 -7.46 -37.60 15.27
C ILE A 94 -6.68 -38.25 16.42
N THR A 95 -6.19 -37.45 17.36
CA THR A 95 -5.25 -37.93 18.40
C THR A 95 -5.96 -38.47 19.67
N LYS A 96 -7.25 -38.19 19.81
CA LYS A 96 -8.04 -38.42 21.03
C LYS A 96 -7.48 -37.72 22.29
N ARG A 97 -6.55 -36.81 22.10
CA ARG A 97 -5.89 -36.05 23.15
C ARG A 97 -6.17 -34.56 23.03
N SER A 98 -6.11 -33.84 24.12
CA SER A 98 -6.22 -32.37 24.10
C SER A 98 -4.85 -31.75 23.73
N PRO A 99 -4.81 -30.72 22.88
CA PRO A 99 -3.58 -30.02 22.64
C PRO A 99 -3.05 -29.35 23.94
N GLY A 100 -1.76 -29.21 24.03
CA GLY A 100 -1.09 -28.69 25.22
C GLY A 100 -1.55 -27.28 25.63
N LYS A 101 -1.13 -26.86 26.81
CA LYS A 101 -1.46 -25.56 27.44
C LYS A 101 -1.17 -24.36 26.51
N PHE A 102 -0.07 -24.42 25.78
CA PHE A 102 0.34 -23.36 24.85
C PHE A 102 -0.69 -23.14 23.72
N VAL A 103 -1.14 -24.21 23.06
CA VAL A 103 -2.14 -24.14 21.99
C VAL A 103 -3.47 -23.59 22.50
N LYS A 104 -3.89 -24.02 23.69
CA LYS A 104 -5.12 -23.50 24.33
C LYS A 104 -5.03 -22.01 24.60
N SER A 105 -3.89 -21.53 25.13
CA SER A 105 -3.64 -20.10 25.37
C SER A 105 -3.66 -19.29 24.07
N TYR A 106 -3.00 -19.79 23.04
CA TYR A 106 -3.03 -19.17 21.71
C TYR A 106 -4.46 -19.05 21.14
N MET A 107 -5.24 -20.10 21.24
CA MET A 107 -6.64 -20.09 20.79
C MET A 107 -7.50 -19.11 21.58
N ALA A 108 -7.33 -19.02 22.89
CA ALA A 108 -8.01 -18.05 23.73
C ALA A 108 -7.66 -16.62 23.33
N GLN A 109 -6.38 -16.34 23.03
CA GLN A 109 -5.93 -15.05 22.51
C GLN A 109 -6.59 -14.72 21.17
N LYS A 110 -6.62 -15.66 20.22
CA LYS A 110 -7.27 -15.46 18.90
C LYS A 110 -8.77 -15.21 19.02
N LYS A 111 -9.45 -15.94 19.93
CA LYS A 111 -10.85 -15.70 20.24
C LYS A 111 -11.07 -14.27 20.72
N ARG A 112 -10.31 -13.82 21.74
CA ARG A 112 -10.39 -12.46 22.29
C ARG A 112 -10.17 -11.38 21.23
N ILE A 113 -9.18 -11.56 20.34
CA ILE A 113 -8.93 -10.63 19.25
C ILE A 113 -10.14 -10.55 18.30
N HIS A 114 -10.75 -11.69 17.99
CA HIS A 114 -11.92 -11.74 17.13
C HIS A 114 -13.13 -11.04 17.75
N GLU A 115 -13.42 -11.34 19.01
CA GLU A 115 -14.50 -10.71 19.77
C GLU A 115 -14.32 -9.19 19.91
N ASN A 116 -13.12 -8.73 20.25
CA ASN A 116 -12.79 -7.32 20.30
C ASN A 116 -12.97 -6.62 18.93
N LYS A 117 -12.67 -7.31 17.84
CA LYS A 117 -12.88 -6.78 16.50
C LYS A 117 -14.38 -6.63 16.16
N LEU A 118 -15.20 -7.58 16.57
CA LEU A 118 -16.66 -7.50 16.41
C LEU A 118 -17.23 -6.35 17.23
N THR A 119 -16.87 -6.27 18.52
CA THR A 119 -17.30 -5.18 19.42
C THR A 119 -16.91 -3.81 18.86
N ARG A 120 -15.68 -3.65 18.36
CA ARG A 120 -15.25 -2.39 17.74
C ARG A 120 -16.07 -2.04 16.48
N ARG A 121 -16.46 -3.02 15.68
CA ARG A 121 -17.32 -2.79 14.51
C ARG A 121 -18.72 -2.32 14.92
N GLN A 122 -19.26 -2.86 16.00
CA GLN A 122 -20.55 -2.46 16.54
C GLN A 122 -20.51 -1.06 17.17
N LEU A 123 -19.47 -0.76 17.96
CA LEU A 123 -19.32 0.53 18.61
C LEU A 123 -18.95 1.67 17.65
N PHE A 124 -18.25 1.38 16.55
CA PHE A 124 -17.79 2.38 15.59
C PHE A 124 -18.14 1.99 14.14
N PRO A 125 -19.42 1.86 13.80
CA PRO A 125 -19.86 1.39 12.49
C PRO A 125 -19.34 2.28 11.34
N GLU A 126 -19.22 3.58 11.55
CA GLU A 126 -18.74 4.53 10.55
C GLU A 126 -17.29 4.28 10.10
N LYS A 127 -16.42 3.83 11.02
CA LYS A 127 -15.03 3.48 10.70
C LYS A 127 -14.91 2.23 9.83
N TYR A 128 -15.97 1.42 9.77
CA TYR A 128 -16.00 0.15 9.05
C TYR A 128 -16.98 0.17 7.87
N LYS A 129 -17.67 1.29 7.62
CA LYS A 129 -18.39 1.45 6.36
C LYS A 129 -17.39 1.24 5.23
N LYS A 130 -17.58 0.16 4.47
CA LYS A 130 -16.86 0.03 3.19
C LYS A 130 -17.17 1.29 2.41
N LYS A 131 -16.16 2.07 2.00
CA LYS A 131 -16.33 3.00 0.91
C LYS A 131 -16.98 2.18 -0.19
N ILE A 132 -18.21 2.56 -0.58
CA ILE A 132 -18.88 1.95 -1.73
C ILE A 132 -17.91 2.18 -2.87
N LYS A 133 -17.17 1.15 -3.26
CA LYS A 133 -16.51 1.16 -4.54
C LYS A 133 -17.68 1.15 -5.51
N LEU A 134 -17.90 2.26 -6.19
CA LEU A 134 -18.69 2.25 -7.42
C LEU A 134 -18.27 0.99 -8.19
N PRO A 135 -19.23 0.22 -8.75
CA PRO A 135 -18.90 -0.92 -9.58
C PRO A 135 -17.82 -0.44 -10.54
N ALA A 136 -16.67 -1.08 -10.53
CA ALA A 136 -15.65 -0.81 -11.53
C ALA A 136 -16.34 -1.14 -12.86
N GLU A 137 -16.61 -0.11 -13.64
CA GLU A 137 -16.92 -0.33 -15.04
C GLU A 137 -15.80 -1.20 -15.59
N THR A 138 -16.21 -2.37 -16.07
CA THR A 138 -15.45 -3.34 -16.88
C THR A 138 -13.94 -3.16 -16.91
N ASP A 139 -13.21 -4.07 -16.27
CA ASP A 139 -11.75 -4.31 -16.42
C ASP A 139 -10.80 -3.12 -16.27
N ALA A 140 -11.23 -1.99 -15.72
CA ALA A 140 -10.39 -0.86 -15.38
C ALA A 140 -9.50 -1.14 -14.16
N ASP A 141 -8.90 -2.33 -14.11
CA ASP A 141 -8.00 -2.72 -13.01
C ASP A 141 -6.71 -1.89 -12.99
N TYR A 142 -6.46 -1.15 -14.06
CA TYR A 142 -5.26 -0.32 -14.25
C TYR A 142 -5.53 1.18 -14.48
N GLY A 143 -6.80 1.63 -14.45
CA GLY A 143 -7.18 3.01 -14.74
C GLY A 143 -7.41 3.28 -16.24
N PRO A 144 -7.94 4.48 -16.59
CA PRO A 144 -8.36 4.79 -17.97
C PRO A 144 -7.21 4.80 -19.00
N ASP A 145 -5.98 4.96 -18.53
CA ASP A 145 -4.78 5.00 -19.39
C ASP A 145 -4.06 3.65 -19.49
N ALA A 146 -4.57 2.60 -18.85
CA ALA A 146 -4.03 1.27 -19.01
C ALA A 146 -4.44 0.73 -20.36
N ALA A 147 -3.54 0.80 -21.33
CA ALA A 147 -3.69 0.09 -22.58
C ALA A 147 -3.98 -1.39 -22.30
N ALA A 148 -4.93 -1.98 -23.04
CA ALA A 148 -5.13 -3.42 -23.05
C ALA A 148 -3.75 -4.08 -23.23
N ILE A 149 -3.49 -5.16 -22.47
CA ILE A 149 -2.25 -5.93 -22.61
C ILE A 149 -2.18 -6.34 -24.08
N SER A 150 -1.46 -5.54 -24.88
CA SER A 150 -1.08 -5.97 -26.21
C SER A 150 -0.22 -7.21 -26.00
N ASN A 151 -0.42 -8.25 -26.81
CA ASN A 151 0.47 -9.40 -26.87
C ASN A 151 1.81 -8.93 -27.45
N ILE A 152 2.55 -8.17 -26.65
CA ILE A 152 3.89 -7.70 -27.01
C ILE A 152 4.76 -8.95 -27.02
N LEU A 153 5.35 -9.25 -28.16
CA LEU A 153 6.34 -10.31 -28.29
C LEU A 153 7.49 -10.02 -27.32
N PRO A 154 8.08 -11.04 -26.65
CA PRO A 154 9.16 -10.84 -25.68
C PRO A 154 10.30 -9.96 -26.19
N ASP A 155 10.67 -10.08 -27.45
CA ASP A 155 11.74 -9.30 -28.07
C ASP A 155 11.37 -7.81 -28.21
N SER A 156 10.12 -7.50 -28.60
CA SER A 156 9.65 -6.12 -28.69
C SER A 156 9.52 -5.47 -27.31
N TYR A 157 9.16 -6.23 -26.27
CA TYR A 157 9.12 -5.75 -24.90
C TYR A 157 10.51 -5.31 -24.38
N GLU A 158 11.57 -6.10 -24.64
CA GLU A 158 12.92 -5.72 -24.19
C GLU A 158 13.45 -4.50 -24.96
N ILE A 159 13.09 -4.34 -26.24
CA ILE A 159 13.43 -3.16 -27.02
C ILE A 159 12.72 -1.91 -26.45
N GLU A 160 11.42 -1.97 -26.21
CA GLU A 160 10.64 -0.86 -25.65
C GLU A 160 11.10 -0.51 -24.23
N LYS A 161 11.36 -1.51 -23.41
CA LYS A 161 11.90 -1.32 -22.07
C LYS A 161 13.24 -0.61 -22.08
N LYS A 162 14.15 -1.03 -22.96
CA LYS A 162 15.45 -0.38 -23.13
C LYS A 162 15.29 1.06 -23.58
N ALA A 163 14.49 1.31 -24.61
CA ALA A 163 14.21 2.66 -25.11
C ALA A 163 13.62 3.57 -24.01
N PHE A 164 12.71 3.04 -23.19
CA PHE A 164 12.15 3.77 -22.04
C PHE A 164 13.21 4.11 -21.00
N LEU A 165 14.07 3.15 -20.62
CA LEU A 165 15.14 3.39 -19.66
C LEU A 165 16.18 4.37 -20.18
N ASP A 166 16.54 4.28 -21.45
CA ASP A 166 17.46 5.21 -22.12
C ASP A 166 16.88 6.64 -22.14
N ALA A 167 15.58 6.78 -22.39
CA ALA A 167 14.88 8.08 -22.36
C ALA A 167 14.82 8.72 -20.95
N LEU A 168 14.93 7.92 -19.89
CA LEU A 168 15.00 8.43 -18.50
C LEU A 168 16.39 8.93 -18.10
N GLN A 169 17.42 8.48 -18.82
CA GLN A 169 18.80 8.91 -18.55
C GLN A 169 18.97 10.39 -18.88
N LYS A 170 19.69 11.10 -18.03
CA LYS A 170 19.96 12.52 -18.18
C LYS A 170 21.44 12.82 -17.98
N THR A 171 21.92 13.81 -18.71
CA THR A 171 23.27 14.34 -18.51
C THR A 171 23.38 15.08 -17.18
N PRO A 172 24.57 15.25 -16.62
CA PRO A 172 24.77 16.01 -15.38
C PRO A 172 24.21 17.43 -15.44
N LEU A 173 24.27 18.07 -16.62
CA LEU A 173 23.73 19.42 -16.82
C LEU A 173 22.20 19.42 -16.71
N GLU A 174 21.52 18.48 -17.40
CA GLU A 174 20.07 18.33 -17.35
C GLU A 174 19.56 17.94 -15.95
N ILE A 175 20.34 17.14 -15.20
CA ILE A 175 20.02 16.81 -13.80
C ILE A 175 20.02 18.06 -12.94
N ASN A 176 21.04 18.92 -13.10
CA ASN A 176 21.16 20.17 -12.35
C ASN A 176 20.03 21.15 -12.72
N GLU A 177 19.76 21.32 -14.02
CA GLU A 177 18.65 22.16 -14.49
C GLU A 177 17.30 21.69 -13.97
N LEU A 178 17.05 20.37 -13.98
CA LEU A 178 15.82 19.79 -13.46
C LEU A 178 15.70 20.01 -11.95
N GLN A 179 16.78 19.83 -11.21
CA GLN A 179 16.82 20.07 -9.77
C GLN A 179 16.44 21.51 -9.47
N GLN A 180 17.02 22.50 -10.16
CA GLN A 180 16.69 23.92 -10.00
C GLN A 180 15.23 24.22 -10.41
N LYS A 181 14.78 23.69 -11.55
CA LYS A 181 13.42 23.89 -12.07
C LYS A 181 12.34 23.31 -11.17
N THR A 182 12.67 22.33 -10.35
CA THR A 182 11.71 21.59 -9.51
C THR A 182 11.77 21.98 -8.03
N ILE A 183 12.48 23.07 -7.69
CA ILE A 183 12.40 23.69 -6.36
C ILE A 183 10.94 24.05 -6.08
N GLY A 184 10.47 23.84 -4.83
CA GLY A 184 9.04 23.92 -4.47
C GLY A 184 8.32 22.58 -4.50
N GLN A 185 8.99 21.53 -4.98
CA GLN A 185 8.62 20.11 -4.88
C GLN A 185 7.13 19.85 -5.17
N SER A 186 6.34 19.50 -4.17
CA SER A 186 4.93 19.08 -4.35
C SER A 186 4.02 20.14 -5.00
N ASN A 187 4.44 21.42 -5.01
CA ASN A 187 3.72 22.51 -5.66
C ASN A 187 4.15 22.72 -7.12
N ASN A 188 5.12 21.95 -7.58
CA ASN A 188 5.69 22.06 -8.93
C ASN A 188 5.22 20.91 -9.81
N ARG A 189 4.52 21.21 -10.91
CA ARG A 189 3.97 20.21 -11.83
C ARG A 189 5.05 19.33 -12.45
N THR A 190 6.18 19.92 -12.87
CA THR A 190 7.31 19.17 -13.46
C THR A 190 7.87 18.16 -12.46
N TRP A 191 7.95 18.54 -11.17
CA TRP A 191 8.39 17.62 -10.11
C TRP A 191 7.45 16.41 -9.98
N VAL A 192 6.14 16.63 -10.04
CA VAL A 192 5.15 15.55 -9.99
C VAL A 192 5.30 14.62 -11.20
N GLU A 193 5.37 15.17 -12.42
CA GLU A 193 5.48 14.43 -13.67
C GLU A 193 6.77 13.59 -13.73
N GLU A 194 7.90 14.14 -13.33
CA GLU A 194 9.19 13.44 -13.34
C GLU A 194 9.28 12.35 -12.26
N ARG A 195 8.62 12.53 -11.13
CA ARG A 195 8.52 11.51 -10.08
C ARG A 195 7.68 10.30 -10.51
N TYR A 196 6.61 10.51 -11.28
CA TYR A 196 5.79 9.42 -11.80
C TYR A 196 6.55 8.44 -12.69
N LYS A 197 7.56 8.93 -13.39
CA LYS A 197 8.40 8.12 -14.28
C LYS A 197 9.48 7.33 -13.55
N ARG A 198 9.72 7.59 -12.27
CA ARG A 198 10.90 7.11 -11.53
C ARG A 198 10.57 6.47 -10.20
N LEU A 199 11.46 5.60 -9.75
CA LEU A 199 11.45 5.11 -8.38
C LEU A 199 12.14 6.14 -7.49
N THR A 200 11.36 6.75 -6.58
CA THR A 200 11.89 7.77 -5.69
C THR A 200 12.35 7.17 -4.37
N ALA A 201 13.33 7.78 -3.72
CA ALA A 201 13.91 7.30 -2.47
C ALA A 201 12.88 7.01 -1.37
N SER A 202 11.75 7.72 -1.35
CA SER A 202 10.64 7.49 -0.40
C SER A 202 10.00 6.11 -0.50
N VAL A 203 10.17 5.37 -1.60
CA VAL A 203 9.64 4.01 -1.79
C VAL A 203 10.71 2.92 -1.69
N PHE A 204 11.99 3.29 -1.53
CA PHE A 204 13.09 2.32 -1.49
C PHE A 204 12.93 1.33 -0.36
N GLY A 205 12.53 1.75 0.84
CA GLY A 205 12.29 0.84 1.95
C GLY A 205 11.23 -0.22 1.65
N LYS A 206 10.17 0.13 0.93
CA LYS A 206 9.15 -0.82 0.49
C LYS A 206 9.72 -1.82 -0.52
N ILE A 207 10.51 -1.35 -1.49
CA ILE A 207 11.06 -2.18 -2.57
C ILE A 207 12.18 -3.08 -2.04
N CYS A 208 13.16 -2.53 -1.32
CA CYS A 208 14.29 -3.29 -0.81
C CYS A 208 13.90 -4.40 0.19
N LYS A 209 12.77 -4.24 0.88
CA LYS A 209 12.23 -5.25 1.80
C LYS A 209 11.32 -6.29 1.14
N MET A 210 11.06 -6.17 -0.15
CA MET A 210 10.28 -7.17 -0.88
C MET A 210 11.06 -8.48 -1.00
N ARG A 211 10.37 -9.59 -0.72
CA ARG A 211 10.93 -10.92 -0.95
C ARG A 211 10.92 -11.23 -2.44
N HIS A 212 11.95 -11.90 -2.94
CA HIS A 212 12.04 -12.32 -4.35
C HIS A 212 10.82 -13.13 -4.83
N SER A 213 10.19 -13.89 -3.92
CA SER A 213 8.99 -14.68 -4.22
C SER A 213 7.70 -13.86 -4.25
N THR A 214 7.73 -12.57 -3.85
CA THR A 214 6.53 -11.72 -3.79
C THR A 214 6.30 -11.07 -5.14
N SER A 215 5.09 -11.23 -5.70
CA SER A 215 4.71 -10.54 -6.93
C SER A 215 4.80 -9.02 -6.76
N CYS A 216 5.48 -8.35 -7.68
CA CYS A 216 5.59 -6.89 -7.69
C CYS A 216 4.31 -6.18 -8.16
N GLN A 217 3.35 -6.89 -8.76
CA GLN A 217 2.14 -6.33 -9.38
C GLN A 217 1.38 -5.34 -8.47
N ALA A 218 1.11 -5.72 -7.21
CA ALA A 218 0.41 -4.85 -6.27
C ALA A 218 1.22 -3.60 -5.91
N THR A 219 2.54 -3.72 -5.87
CA THR A 219 3.45 -2.59 -5.60
C THR A 219 3.47 -1.65 -6.79
N VAL A 220 3.62 -2.16 -8.01
CA VAL A 220 3.57 -1.37 -9.25
C VAL A 220 2.23 -0.65 -9.36
N LYS A 221 1.10 -1.35 -9.16
CA LYS A 221 -0.24 -0.74 -9.14
C LYS A 221 -0.34 0.39 -8.11
N SER A 222 0.20 0.19 -6.92
CA SER A 222 0.22 1.21 -5.87
C SER A 222 1.09 2.42 -6.22
N LEU A 223 2.20 2.24 -6.94
CA LEU A 223 3.11 3.33 -7.30
C LEU A 223 2.59 4.16 -8.48
N LEU A 224 2.02 3.50 -9.50
CA LEU A 224 1.62 4.15 -10.74
C LEU A 224 0.17 4.67 -10.73
N TYR A 225 -0.75 3.99 -10.02
CA TYR A 225 -2.19 4.24 -10.15
C TYR A 225 -2.90 4.59 -8.83
N SER A 226 -2.16 4.72 -7.70
CA SER A 226 -2.83 5.16 -6.48
C SER A 226 -3.05 6.67 -6.50
N THR A 227 -4.30 7.09 -6.45
CA THR A 227 -4.67 8.47 -6.15
C THR A 227 -4.63 8.67 -4.65
N PHE A 228 -3.60 9.37 -4.17
CA PHE A 228 -3.53 9.77 -2.77
C PHE A 228 -4.19 11.15 -2.61
N SER A 229 -5.30 11.20 -1.90
CA SER A 229 -6.08 12.42 -1.65
C SER A 229 -5.64 13.23 -0.43
N GLY A 230 -4.46 12.91 0.13
CA GLY A 230 -4.00 13.50 1.38
C GLY A 230 -4.58 12.82 2.62
N SER A 231 -4.07 13.20 3.78
CA SER A 231 -4.59 12.82 5.10
C SER A 231 -4.23 13.92 6.08
N THR A 232 -4.96 14.02 7.20
CA THR A 232 -4.65 14.97 8.30
C THR A 232 -3.17 14.92 8.70
N ALA A 233 -2.57 13.72 8.73
CA ALA A 233 -1.15 13.56 9.06
C ALA A 233 -0.22 14.13 7.97
N THR A 234 -0.59 13.99 6.70
CA THR A 234 0.19 14.55 5.58
C THR A 234 0.10 16.07 5.53
N ASP A 235 -1.12 16.59 5.75
CA ASP A 235 -1.37 18.03 5.76
C ASP A 235 -0.65 18.68 6.95
N TRP A 236 -0.70 18.03 8.10
CA TRP A 236 0.09 18.42 9.28
C TRP A 236 1.59 18.48 8.97
N GLY A 237 2.15 17.43 8.36
CA GLY A 237 3.56 17.38 7.97
C GLY A 237 3.96 18.56 7.10
N LYS A 238 3.22 18.79 6.01
CA LYS A 238 3.46 19.90 5.07
C LYS A 238 3.39 21.29 5.74
N THR A 239 2.41 21.46 6.63
CA THR A 239 2.21 22.76 7.32
C THR A 239 3.34 23.08 8.28
N HIS A 240 3.90 22.05 8.95
CA HIS A 240 4.89 22.26 10.01
C HIS A 240 6.33 22.05 9.57
N GLU A 241 6.57 21.53 8.38
CA GLU A 241 7.92 21.35 7.83
C GLU A 241 8.73 22.66 7.76
N PRO A 242 8.19 23.82 7.30
CA PRO A 242 8.93 25.07 7.33
C PRO A 242 9.35 25.52 8.73
N MET A 243 8.47 25.30 9.73
CA MET A 243 8.77 25.61 11.14
C MET A 243 9.89 24.70 11.69
N ALA A 244 9.88 23.44 11.28
CA ALA A 244 10.93 22.50 11.66
C ALA A 244 12.29 22.84 11.02
N VAL A 245 12.29 23.31 9.76
CA VAL A 245 13.50 23.82 9.08
C VAL A 245 14.06 25.01 9.86
N GLU A 246 13.22 26.00 10.19
CA GLU A 246 13.62 27.18 10.93
C GLU A 246 14.19 26.81 12.30
N ALA A 247 13.49 25.96 13.06
CA ALA A 247 13.96 25.49 14.37
C ALA A 247 15.31 24.76 14.28
N PHE A 248 15.51 23.97 13.23
CA PHE A 248 16.77 23.27 12.98
C PHE A 248 17.91 24.25 12.65
N GLN A 249 17.67 25.26 11.80
CA GLN A 249 18.65 26.26 11.43
C GLN A 249 19.12 27.08 12.66
N ILE A 250 18.17 27.49 13.49
CA ILE A 250 18.49 28.26 14.74
C ILE A 250 19.29 27.37 15.72
N ALA A 251 18.87 26.10 15.90
CA ALA A 251 19.51 25.20 16.88
C ALA A 251 20.95 24.78 16.48
N ASN A 252 21.29 24.81 15.18
CA ASN A 252 22.58 24.32 14.68
C ASN A 252 23.44 25.39 14.03
N ASP A 253 22.98 26.64 13.95
CA ASP A 253 23.63 27.75 13.28
C ASP A 253 24.04 27.42 11.84
N VAL A 254 23.10 26.87 11.06
CA VAL A 254 23.32 26.49 9.66
C VAL A 254 22.19 26.98 8.78
N THR A 255 22.45 27.15 7.50
CA THR A 255 21.44 27.49 6.50
C THR A 255 21.03 26.24 5.74
N VAL A 256 19.72 26.04 5.58
CA VAL A 256 19.12 24.98 4.76
C VAL A 256 18.68 25.59 3.43
N GLU A 257 19.28 25.13 2.35
CA GLU A 257 18.94 25.56 1.00
C GLU A 257 17.82 24.69 0.43
N PRO A 258 16.77 25.29 -0.17
CA PRO A 258 15.71 24.53 -0.82
C PRO A 258 16.26 23.79 -2.04
N CYS A 259 15.72 22.63 -2.32
CA CYS A 259 16.12 21.82 -3.47
C CYS A 259 14.91 21.14 -4.16
N GLY A 260 15.15 20.73 -5.39
CA GLY A 260 14.17 20.01 -6.19
C GLY A 260 14.44 18.50 -6.28
N LEU A 261 14.14 17.95 -7.46
CA LEU A 261 14.31 16.53 -7.76
C LEU A 261 15.72 16.24 -8.29
N PHE A 262 16.44 15.39 -7.60
CA PHE A 262 17.69 14.80 -8.07
C PHE A 262 17.42 13.50 -8.81
N ILE A 263 18.13 13.28 -9.91
CA ILE A 263 18.12 12.01 -10.65
C ILE A 263 19.50 11.37 -10.48
N ASP A 264 19.54 10.05 -10.33
CA ASP A 264 20.79 9.32 -10.26
C ASP A 264 21.54 9.39 -11.61
N ALA A 265 22.83 9.70 -11.56
CA ALA A 265 23.65 9.89 -12.77
C ALA A 265 23.85 8.56 -13.57
N ASN A 266 23.85 7.43 -12.88
CA ASN A 266 24.05 6.12 -13.49
C ASN A 266 22.73 5.43 -13.83
N PHE A 267 21.70 5.65 -13.00
CA PHE A 267 20.40 4.98 -13.09
C PHE A 267 19.28 6.01 -13.19
N GLY A 268 19.03 6.54 -14.38
CA GLY A 268 18.06 7.61 -14.64
C GLY A 268 16.63 7.33 -14.16
N PHE A 269 16.31 6.07 -13.85
CA PHE A 269 15.03 5.67 -13.25
C PHE A 269 14.97 5.83 -11.72
N LEU A 270 16.07 6.21 -11.06
CA LEU A 270 16.12 6.51 -9.64
C LEU A 270 16.13 8.02 -9.39
N ALA A 271 15.36 8.47 -8.39
CA ALA A 271 15.29 9.87 -8.06
C ALA A 271 15.12 10.10 -6.54
N ALA A 272 15.49 11.30 -6.09
CA ALA A 272 15.37 11.71 -4.70
C ALA A 272 15.00 13.20 -4.59
N SER A 273 14.22 13.54 -3.56
CA SER A 273 13.92 14.93 -3.18
C SER A 273 14.10 15.03 -1.66
N PRO A 274 15.28 15.39 -1.18
CA PRO A 274 15.46 15.74 0.23
C PRO A 274 14.66 17.00 0.60
N ASP A 275 14.40 17.19 1.88
CA ASP A 275 13.69 18.41 2.33
C ASP A 275 14.57 19.66 2.27
N GLY A 276 15.90 19.52 2.13
CA GLY A 276 16.82 20.60 1.86
C GLY A 276 18.29 20.16 1.81
N LEU A 277 19.16 21.09 1.47
CA LEU A 277 20.61 20.92 1.40
C LEU A 277 21.29 21.74 2.48
N ILE A 278 22.41 21.23 3.01
CA ILE A 278 23.24 21.94 3.98
C ILE A 278 24.69 21.92 3.46
N GLY A 279 25.17 23.08 3.04
CA GLY A 279 26.47 23.19 2.39
C GLY A 279 26.63 22.18 1.23
N ASN A 280 27.88 21.71 1.03
CA ASN A 280 28.17 20.84 -0.11
C ASN A 280 28.01 19.34 0.16
N ASN A 281 27.92 18.91 1.43
CA ASN A 281 28.04 17.49 1.78
C ASN A 281 26.89 16.93 2.62
N ALA A 282 25.90 17.74 2.99
CA ALA A 282 24.82 17.25 3.82
C ALA A 282 23.44 17.56 3.22
N ILE A 283 22.47 16.72 3.57
CA ILE A 283 21.04 16.89 3.31
C ILE A 283 20.29 16.91 4.64
N ILE A 284 19.06 17.38 4.61
CA ILE A 284 18.13 17.27 5.73
C ILE A 284 16.89 16.45 5.29
N GLU A 285 16.41 15.62 6.19
CA GLU A 285 15.13 14.90 6.07
C GLU A 285 14.33 15.13 7.35
N ILE A 286 13.14 15.73 7.23
CA ILE A 286 12.33 16.20 8.34
C ILE A 286 11.08 15.33 8.50
N LYS A 287 10.74 15.03 9.75
CA LYS A 287 9.49 14.37 10.09
C LYS A 287 8.76 15.17 11.17
N CYS A 288 7.54 15.60 10.85
CA CYS A 288 6.61 16.27 11.76
C CYS A 288 5.44 15.31 12.05
N PRO A 289 5.58 14.34 12.97
CA PRO A 289 4.58 13.30 13.17
C PRO A 289 3.33 13.83 13.87
N TYR A 290 2.17 13.83 13.21
CA TYR A 290 0.88 14.19 13.79
C TYR A 290 0.54 13.40 15.06
N SER A 291 0.94 12.13 15.11
CA SER A 291 0.71 11.27 16.28
C SER A 291 1.49 11.68 17.53
N ALA A 292 2.45 12.59 17.38
CA ALA A 292 3.29 13.12 18.46
C ALA A 292 3.13 14.64 18.68
N ALA A 293 2.11 15.26 18.10
CA ALA A 293 1.89 16.72 18.17
C ALA A 293 1.80 17.29 19.60
N GLN A 294 1.42 16.47 20.58
CA GLN A 294 1.22 16.87 21.97
C GLN A 294 2.33 16.37 22.91
N MET A 295 3.49 15.97 22.40
CA MET A 295 4.59 15.42 23.20
C MET A 295 5.95 15.75 22.60
N THR A 296 7.01 15.66 23.41
CA THR A 296 8.37 15.79 22.88
C THR A 296 8.72 14.61 21.98
N PRO A 297 9.67 14.74 21.03
CA PRO A 297 10.10 13.62 20.21
C PRO A 297 10.58 12.41 21.03
N ILE A 298 11.29 12.64 22.14
CA ILE A 298 11.78 11.58 23.04
C ILE A 298 10.61 10.85 23.71
N ASP A 299 9.63 11.59 24.25
CA ASP A 299 8.45 10.98 24.87
C ASP A 299 7.64 10.16 23.87
N ALA A 300 7.53 10.66 22.63
CA ALA A 300 6.85 9.94 21.56
C ALA A 300 7.53 8.61 21.21
N ILE A 301 8.86 8.54 21.27
CA ILE A 301 9.64 7.32 21.08
C ILE A 301 9.43 6.36 22.26
N LEU A 302 9.54 6.85 23.48
CA LEU A 302 9.34 6.04 24.70
C LEU A 302 7.94 5.44 24.76
N GLN A 303 6.92 6.21 24.36
CA GLN A 303 5.53 5.75 24.26
C GLN A 303 5.25 4.91 22.98
N LYS A 304 6.28 4.59 22.18
CA LYS A 304 6.17 3.79 20.93
C LYS A 304 5.23 4.38 19.88
N LYS A 305 5.03 5.71 19.90
CA LYS A 305 4.30 6.42 18.83
C LYS A 305 5.13 6.52 17.53
N LEU A 306 6.46 6.61 17.67
CA LEU A 306 7.41 6.67 16.58
C LEU A 306 8.16 5.34 16.47
N ALA A 307 7.50 4.33 15.91
CA ALA A 307 8.01 2.95 15.86
C ALA A 307 9.31 2.80 15.02
N TYR A 308 9.63 3.76 14.16
CA TYR A 308 10.80 3.79 13.31
C TYR A 308 12.08 4.27 14.03
N CYS A 309 11.96 4.83 15.22
CA CYS A 309 13.09 5.24 16.07
C CYS A 309 13.16 4.43 17.37
N THR A 310 14.34 4.51 17.99
CA THR A 310 14.61 4.14 19.38
C THR A 310 15.28 5.31 20.08
N SER A 311 15.24 5.32 21.40
CA SER A 311 16.05 6.26 22.20
C SER A 311 17.19 5.49 22.85
N ASN A 312 18.41 6.00 22.72
CA ASN A 312 19.61 5.47 23.36
C ASN A 312 20.31 6.62 24.09
N ASN A 313 20.39 6.52 25.43
CA ASN A 313 20.98 7.54 26.28
C ASN A 313 20.40 8.95 26.03
N GLY A 314 19.08 9.04 25.87
CA GLY A 314 18.39 10.32 25.63
C GLY A 314 18.54 10.90 24.23
N LYS A 315 19.24 10.22 23.30
CA LYS A 315 19.35 10.60 21.91
C LYS A 315 18.49 9.70 21.02
N ILE A 316 17.94 10.27 19.97
CA ILE A 316 17.19 9.48 18.97
C ILE A 316 18.12 8.62 18.13
N GLN A 317 17.63 7.46 17.74
CA GLN A 317 18.31 6.58 16.80
C GLN A 317 17.31 5.98 15.82
N LEU A 318 17.48 6.26 14.54
CA LEU A 318 16.68 5.71 13.45
C LEU A 318 17.00 4.23 13.23
N LYS A 319 15.99 3.39 13.25
CA LYS A 319 16.19 1.96 13.02
C LYS A 319 16.63 1.70 11.57
N LYS A 320 17.74 0.98 11.39
CA LYS A 320 18.25 0.59 10.06
C LYS A 320 17.23 -0.22 9.24
N SER A 321 16.26 -0.87 9.89
CA SER A 321 15.18 -1.60 9.24
C SER A 321 13.98 -0.73 8.86
N SER A 322 13.96 0.57 9.21
CA SER A 322 12.85 1.48 8.90
C SER A 322 12.88 1.91 7.44
N ASP A 323 11.71 2.22 6.86
CA ASP A 323 11.62 2.76 5.50
C ASP A 323 12.35 4.10 5.36
N TYR A 324 12.35 4.92 6.40
CA TYR A 324 13.07 6.20 6.42
C TYR A 324 14.59 6.03 6.34
N TYR A 325 15.15 4.95 6.91
CA TYR A 325 16.57 4.68 6.76
C TYR A 325 16.94 4.38 5.30
N PHE A 326 16.15 3.54 4.62
CA PHE A 326 16.33 3.28 3.19
C PHE A 326 16.12 4.53 2.33
N GLN A 327 15.15 5.37 2.69
CA GLN A 327 14.92 6.66 2.02
C GLN A 327 16.17 7.53 2.12
N ILE A 328 16.72 7.71 3.32
CA ILE A 328 17.91 8.51 3.57
C ILE A 328 19.12 7.97 2.80
N GLN A 329 19.36 6.67 2.84
CA GLN A 329 20.46 6.06 2.11
C GLN A 329 20.33 6.28 0.60
N GLY A 330 19.13 6.14 0.05
CA GLY A 330 18.84 6.44 -1.35
C GLY A 330 19.05 7.92 -1.70
N GLN A 331 18.61 8.84 -0.83
CA GLN A 331 18.84 10.27 -1.02
C GLN A 331 20.34 10.59 -1.03
N LEU A 332 21.10 10.07 -0.07
CA LEU A 332 22.56 10.28 0.03
C LEU A 332 23.29 9.75 -1.21
N HIS A 333 22.90 8.55 -1.67
CA HIS A 333 23.48 7.98 -2.89
C HIS A 333 23.21 8.86 -4.12
N ILE A 334 21.96 9.23 -4.36
CA ILE A 334 21.52 9.97 -5.56
C ILE A 334 22.06 11.39 -5.54
N THR A 335 22.09 12.06 -4.39
CA THR A 335 22.61 13.44 -4.27
C THR A 335 24.12 13.51 -4.20
N ARG A 336 24.82 12.35 -4.08
CA ARG A 336 26.27 12.24 -3.90
C ARG A 336 26.78 12.96 -2.64
N ARG A 337 25.94 13.04 -1.60
CA ARG A 337 26.27 13.63 -0.29
C ARG A 337 26.48 12.53 0.74
N ASP A 338 27.22 12.81 1.80
CA ASP A 338 27.65 11.77 2.77
C ASP A 338 26.85 11.81 4.07
N ILE A 339 26.18 12.92 4.36
CA ILE A 339 25.53 13.15 5.66
C ILE A 339 24.07 13.53 5.46
N CYS A 340 23.19 12.91 6.24
CA CYS A 340 21.81 13.36 6.39
C CYS A 340 21.56 13.77 7.85
N HIS A 341 21.05 14.96 8.06
CA HIS A 341 20.45 15.35 9.32
C HIS A 341 19.00 14.89 9.34
N PHE A 342 18.73 13.78 10.03
CA PHE A 342 17.39 13.27 10.22
C PHE A 342 16.75 13.97 11.41
N VAL A 343 15.70 14.73 11.15
CA VAL A 343 15.06 15.61 12.14
C VAL A 343 13.68 15.11 12.47
N ILE A 344 13.38 14.97 13.76
CA ILE A 344 12.02 14.80 14.28
C ILE A 344 11.63 16.08 15.01
N TRP A 345 10.59 16.73 14.53
CA TRP A 345 10.08 17.96 15.10
C TRP A 345 8.65 17.78 15.61
N THR A 346 8.38 18.38 16.76
CA THR A 346 7.03 18.54 17.31
C THR A 346 6.92 19.97 17.86
N PRO A 347 5.71 20.48 18.12
CA PRO A 347 5.56 21.79 18.78
C PRO A 347 6.26 21.89 20.15
N LEU A 348 6.61 20.76 20.76
CA LEU A 348 7.24 20.69 22.08
C LEU A 348 8.74 20.38 22.05
N GLY A 349 9.36 20.29 20.86
CA GLY A 349 10.80 20.10 20.74
C GLY A 349 11.27 19.55 19.41
N ILE A 350 12.58 19.53 19.27
CA ILE A 350 13.29 19.04 18.08
C ILE A 350 14.39 18.07 18.51
N GLU A 351 14.54 17.00 17.76
CA GLU A 351 15.63 16.04 17.92
C GLU A 351 16.28 15.74 16.57
N VAL A 352 17.58 15.59 16.57
CA VAL A 352 18.38 15.43 15.35
C VAL A 352 19.30 14.22 15.47
N GLU A 353 19.28 13.35 14.47
CA GLU A 353 20.26 12.28 14.29
C GLU A 353 21.08 12.54 13.02
N ARG A 354 22.39 12.45 13.15
CA ARG A 354 23.29 12.47 12.01
C ARG A 354 23.43 11.06 11.44
N VAL A 355 22.90 10.83 10.26
CA VAL A 355 22.99 9.55 9.54
C VAL A 355 24.04 9.70 8.43
N ASN A 356 25.06 8.86 8.45
CA ASN A 356 26.07 8.80 7.40
C ASN A 356 25.67 7.84 6.29
N ILE A 357 26.16 8.08 5.08
CA ILE A 357 26.03 7.14 3.98
C ILE A 357 26.69 5.80 4.33
N MET A 358 26.06 4.69 3.99
CA MET A 358 26.72 3.39 3.96
C MET A 358 27.77 3.39 2.84
N LEU A 359 28.85 2.63 3.02
CA LEU A 359 29.89 2.50 2.01
C LEU A 359 29.25 2.25 0.64
N ARG A 360 29.57 3.08 -0.34
CA ARG A 360 29.00 3.03 -1.70
C ARG A 360 29.12 1.67 -2.38
N SER A 361 30.10 0.83 -1.96
CA SER A 361 30.32 -0.52 -2.44
C SER A 361 29.25 -1.56 -2.07
N TYR A 362 28.25 -1.21 -1.27
CA TYR A 362 27.15 -2.12 -0.89
C TYR A 362 25.82 -1.80 -1.59
N ILE A 363 25.79 -0.81 -2.50
CA ILE A 363 24.57 -0.34 -3.16
C ILE A 363 24.60 -0.69 -4.66
N GLU A 364 25.74 -1.10 -5.18
CA GLU A 364 25.91 -1.71 -6.51
C GLU A 364 25.61 -3.22 -6.42
#